data_f1cb935e2cdb9778ab903b4b9f764ce2
#
_entry.id   f1cb935e2cdb9778ab903b4b9f764ce2
#
_cell.length_a   1.000
_cell.length_b   1.000
_cell.length_c   1.000
_cell.angle_alpha   90.00
_cell.angle_beta   90.00
_cell.angle_gamma   90.00
#
_symmetry.space_group_name_H-M   'P 1'
#
loop_
_entity.id
_entity.type
_entity.pdbx_description
1 polymer ?
#
loop_
_entity_poly.entity_id
_entity_poly.type
_entity_poly.pdbx_seq_one_letter_code
_entity_poly.pdbx_strand_id
1 'polypeptide(L)'
;MKKNSHFKYIGIDPGKSGGITLINGKDIKTYKCPQRTEDMAILFSLLIGDTSSYDVKLLMERVWARPNNAVRSAFAYGVNYGQWMGIIACHEVPLQTCLPNQWISYYNCDKKLEYQERKRWLKEKAKSLYPNLNITLTTADSVLIADYAMKEHFKNEE
;
A
#
# COMPACT_ATOMS: atom_id res chain seq x y z
N MET A 1 -19.80 -20.07 16.83
CA MET A 1 -19.19 -20.17 15.47
C MET A 1 -18.40 -18.89 15.22
N LYS A 2 -17.06 -18.94 15.27
CA LYS A 2 -16.26 -17.81 14.81
C LYS A 2 -16.54 -17.63 13.31
N LYS A 3 -17.20 -16.53 12.94
CA LYS A 3 -17.22 -16.07 11.55
C LYS A 3 -15.77 -15.94 11.15
N ASN A 4 -15.30 -16.79 10.23
CA ASN A 4 -14.06 -16.51 9.50
C ASN A 4 -14.32 -15.25 8.67
N SER A 5 -14.17 -14.09 9.30
CA SER A 5 -14.18 -12.83 8.59
C SER A 5 -12.93 -12.82 7.71
N HIS A 6 -13.14 -13.06 6.42
CA HIS A 6 -12.07 -12.93 5.43
C HIS A 6 -11.82 -11.44 5.19
N PHE A 7 -10.96 -10.86 6.02
CA PHE A 7 -10.51 -9.50 5.79
C PHE A 7 -9.73 -9.38 4.50
N LYS A 8 -9.98 -8.31 3.78
CA LYS A 8 -9.13 -7.84 2.68
C LYS A 8 -8.13 -6.82 3.23
N TYR A 9 -6.86 -7.01 2.94
CA TYR A 9 -5.81 -6.08 3.31
C TYR A 9 -5.34 -5.34 2.06
N ILE A 10 -5.38 -4.02 2.10
CA ILE A 10 -4.95 -3.17 0.99
C ILE A 10 -3.79 -2.30 1.46
N GLY A 11 -2.68 -2.35 0.72
CA GLY A 11 -1.53 -1.47 0.89
C GLY A 11 -1.39 -0.52 -0.28
N ILE A 12 -1.24 0.77 0.00
CA ILE A 12 -1.03 1.80 -1.02
C ILE A 12 0.28 2.54 -0.76
N ASP A 13 1.16 2.51 -1.76
CA ASP A 13 2.30 3.43 -1.91
C ASP A 13 1.87 4.52 -2.89
N PRO A 14 1.57 5.76 -2.42
CA PRO A 14 1.08 6.82 -3.29
C PRO A 14 2.17 7.34 -4.23
N GLY A 15 1.75 7.88 -5.37
CA GLY A 15 2.61 8.52 -6.36
C GLY A 15 2.56 7.82 -7.71
N LYS A 16 3.03 8.52 -8.75
CA LYS A 16 3.06 7.97 -10.13
C LYS A 16 3.92 6.72 -10.26
N SER A 17 4.93 6.57 -9.41
CA SER A 17 5.81 5.40 -9.33
C SER A 17 5.44 4.46 -8.20
N GLY A 18 4.32 4.68 -7.56
CA GLY A 18 3.80 3.84 -6.49
C GLY A 18 2.92 2.71 -6.98
N GLY A 19 2.23 2.06 -6.06
CA GLY A 19 1.37 0.93 -6.36
C GLY A 19 0.29 0.69 -5.34
N ILE A 20 -0.59 -0.25 -5.67
CA ILE A 20 -1.63 -0.74 -4.78
C ILE A 20 -1.61 -2.27 -4.78
N THR A 21 -1.74 -2.86 -3.61
CA THR A 21 -1.76 -4.32 -3.43
C THR A 21 -2.95 -4.74 -2.59
N LEU A 22 -3.63 -5.78 -3.03
CA LEU A 22 -4.66 -6.49 -2.28
C LEU A 22 -4.11 -7.84 -1.83
N ILE A 23 -4.30 -8.16 -0.55
CA ILE A 23 -4.15 -9.50 0.02
C ILE A 23 -5.52 -9.97 0.51
N ASN A 24 -6.04 -11.04 -0.08
CA ASN A 24 -7.30 -11.66 0.29
C ASN A 24 -7.07 -13.18 0.42
N GLY A 25 -6.60 -13.62 1.57
CA GLY A 25 -6.16 -14.99 1.77
C GLY A 25 -5.02 -15.36 0.81
N LYS A 26 -5.26 -16.31 -0.09
CA LYS A 26 -4.29 -16.73 -1.12
C LYS A 26 -4.38 -15.92 -2.41
N ASP A 27 -5.44 -15.13 -2.61
CA ASP A 27 -5.60 -14.26 -3.78
C ASP A 27 -4.88 -12.94 -3.51
N ILE A 28 -3.72 -12.76 -4.15
CA ILE A 28 -2.90 -11.57 -3.98
C ILE A 28 -2.74 -10.90 -5.34
N LYS A 29 -3.07 -9.62 -5.40
CA LYS A 29 -3.00 -8.81 -6.61
C LYS A 29 -2.23 -7.53 -6.34
N THR A 30 -1.33 -7.18 -7.24
CA THR A 30 -0.55 -5.95 -7.16
C THR A 30 -0.55 -5.21 -8.49
N TYR A 31 -0.69 -3.90 -8.42
CA TYR A 31 -0.80 -3.04 -9.59
C TYR A 31 0.03 -1.78 -9.37
N LYS A 32 0.60 -1.26 -10.46
CA LYS A 32 1.12 0.11 -10.47
C LYS A 32 -0.01 1.10 -10.24
N CYS A 33 0.30 2.22 -9.60
CA CYS A 33 -0.66 3.31 -9.49
C CYS A 33 -1.09 3.78 -10.89
N PRO A 34 -2.38 3.75 -11.21
CA PRO A 34 -2.88 4.29 -12.48
C PRO A 34 -2.59 5.80 -12.58
N GLN A 35 -2.42 6.29 -13.79
CA GLN A 35 -2.08 7.69 -14.02
C GLN A 35 -3.29 8.62 -14.02
N ARG A 36 -4.47 8.08 -14.34
CA ARG A 36 -5.73 8.82 -14.39
C ARG A 36 -6.56 8.54 -13.14
N THR A 37 -7.22 9.56 -12.61
CA THR A 37 -8.07 9.46 -11.42
C THR A 37 -9.19 8.43 -11.62
N GLU A 38 -9.79 8.40 -12.80
CA GLU A 38 -10.87 7.49 -13.13
C GLU A 38 -10.40 6.03 -13.06
N ASP A 39 -9.21 5.76 -13.59
CA ASP A 39 -8.63 4.41 -13.58
C ASP A 39 -8.24 3.99 -12.15
N MET A 40 -7.79 4.93 -11.31
CA MET A 40 -7.56 4.70 -9.88
C MET A 40 -8.86 4.30 -9.16
N ALA A 41 -9.95 5.03 -9.42
CA ALA A 41 -11.26 4.76 -8.83
C ALA A 41 -11.82 3.41 -9.27
N ILE A 42 -11.73 3.08 -10.56
CA ILE A 42 -12.16 1.80 -11.11
C ILE A 42 -11.34 0.65 -10.49
N LEU A 43 -10.02 0.78 -10.44
CA LEU A 43 -9.16 -0.24 -9.85
C LEU A 43 -9.49 -0.46 -8.37
N PHE A 44 -9.65 0.60 -7.60
CA PHE A 44 -10.00 0.50 -6.19
C PHE A 44 -11.35 -0.19 -5.99
N SER A 45 -12.35 0.21 -6.75
CA SER A 45 -13.69 -0.41 -6.74
C SER A 45 -13.63 -1.92 -7.05
N LEU A 46 -12.84 -2.31 -8.05
CA LEU A 46 -12.65 -3.73 -8.41
C LEU A 46 -11.96 -4.53 -7.30
N LEU A 47 -11.00 -3.93 -6.58
CA LEU A 47 -10.28 -4.61 -5.50
C LEU A 47 -11.15 -4.83 -4.27
N ILE A 48 -11.94 -3.85 -3.87
CA ILE A 48 -12.87 -4.01 -2.74
C ILE A 48 -14.06 -4.91 -3.11
N GLY A 49 -14.58 -4.81 -4.36
CA GLY A 49 -15.75 -5.56 -4.83
C GLY A 49 -16.96 -5.36 -3.90
N ASP A 50 -17.71 -6.43 -3.65
CA ASP A 50 -18.89 -6.41 -2.76
C ASP A 50 -18.53 -6.60 -1.26
N THR A 51 -17.26 -6.47 -0.89
CA THR A 51 -16.81 -6.60 0.49
C THR A 51 -17.30 -5.42 1.31
N SER A 52 -17.83 -5.69 2.51
CA SER A 52 -18.15 -4.61 3.45
C SER A 52 -16.93 -3.74 3.72
N SER A 53 -17.11 -2.42 3.78
CA SER A 53 -16.02 -1.49 4.07
C SER A 53 -15.34 -1.77 5.43
N TYR A 54 -16.06 -2.35 6.38
CA TYR A 54 -15.52 -2.75 7.68
C TYR A 54 -14.59 -3.97 7.62
N ASP A 55 -14.75 -4.82 6.59
CA ASP A 55 -13.91 -6.00 6.37
C ASP A 55 -12.69 -5.68 5.49
N VAL A 56 -12.52 -4.42 5.07
CA VAL A 56 -11.33 -3.93 4.38
C VAL A 56 -10.41 -3.23 5.37
N LYS A 57 -9.18 -3.73 5.51
CA LYS A 57 -8.10 -3.12 6.30
C LYS A 57 -7.14 -2.44 5.34
N LEU A 58 -7.23 -1.12 5.28
CA LEU A 58 -6.48 -0.32 4.32
C LEU A 58 -5.40 0.48 5.02
N LEU A 59 -4.18 0.36 4.54
CA LEU A 59 -3.03 1.13 5.00
C LEU A 59 -2.38 1.86 3.82
N MET A 60 -2.22 3.16 3.94
CA MET A 60 -1.54 3.97 2.94
C MET A 60 -0.31 4.65 3.54
N GLU A 61 0.81 4.64 2.82
CA GLU A 61 1.99 5.39 3.25
C GLU A 61 1.67 6.89 3.28
N ARG A 62 2.01 7.53 4.40
CA ARG A 62 1.78 8.95 4.57
C ARG A 62 2.82 9.76 3.79
N VAL A 63 2.34 10.64 2.94
CA VAL A 63 3.15 11.54 2.14
C VAL A 63 3.12 12.94 2.73
N TRP A 64 4.27 13.63 2.70
CA TRP A 64 4.38 15.04 3.04
C TRP A 64 5.45 15.72 2.17
N ALA A 65 5.30 17.03 2.00
CA ALA A 65 6.31 17.83 1.33
C ALA A 65 7.59 17.89 2.15
N ARG A 66 8.73 17.58 1.53
CA ARG A 66 10.06 17.75 2.14
C ARG A 66 10.67 19.07 1.68
N PRO A 67 11.46 19.75 2.53
CA PRO A 67 12.06 21.05 2.18
C PRO A 67 12.85 21.07 0.87
N ASN A 68 13.47 19.94 0.51
CA ASN A 68 14.32 19.81 -0.68
C ASN A 68 13.59 19.20 -1.90
N ASN A 69 12.27 19.00 -1.83
CA ASN A 69 11.53 18.52 -2.99
C ASN A 69 11.39 19.65 -4.03
N ALA A 70 11.61 19.33 -5.31
CA ALA A 70 11.22 20.24 -6.38
C ALA A 70 9.70 20.51 -6.27
N VAL A 71 9.30 21.78 -6.39
CA VAL A 71 7.89 22.21 -6.21
C VAL A 71 6.93 21.39 -7.08
N ARG A 72 7.29 21.15 -8.35
CA ARG A 72 6.49 20.33 -9.27
C ARG A 72 6.28 18.90 -8.75
N SER A 73 7.33 18.29 -8.21
CA SER A 73 7.27 16.92 -7.67
C SER A 73 6.42 16.86 -6.40
N ALA A 74 6.58 17.84 -5.51
CA ALA A 74 5.79 17.93 -4.29
C ALA A 74 4.29 18.11 -4.61
N PHE A 75 3.97 18.98 -5.57
CA PHE A 75 2.61 19.18 -6.02
C PHE A 75 2.00 17.92 -6.63
N ALA A 76 2.70 17.28 -7.57
CA ALA A 76 2.23 16.04 -8.22
C ALA A 76 2.00 14.90 -7.20
N TYR A 77 2.85 14.80 -6.20
CA TYR A 77 2.72 13.84 -5.11
C TYR A 77 1.49 14.13 -4.24
N GLY A 78 1.29 15.40 -3.86
CA GLY A 78 0.13 15.85 -3.10
C GLY A 78 -1.19 15.61 -3.84
N VAL A 79 -1.22 15.87 -5.15
CA VAL A 79 -2.40 15.60 -6.00
C VAL A 79 -2.72 14.09 -5.97
N ASN A 80 -1.74 13.22 -6.22
CA ASN A 80 -1.98 11.78 -6.22
C ASN A 80 -2.43 11.26 -4.85
N TYR A 81 -1.83 11.76 -3.77
CA TYR A 81 -2.23 11.42 -2.41
C TYR A 81 -3.68 11.83 -2.13
N GLY A 82 -4.06 13.05 -2.50
CA GLY A 82 -5.44 13.55 -2.36
C GLY A 82 -6.46 12.78 -3.20
N GLN A 83 -6.06 12.33 -4.40
CA GLN A 83 -6.90 11.47 -5.24
C GLN A 83 -7.21 10.14 -4.53
N TRP A 84 -6.21 9.47 -3.96
CA TRP A 84 -6.44 8.25 -3.17
C TRP A 84 -7.34 8.51 -1.97
N MET A 85 -7.10 9.57 -1.21
CA MET A 85 -7.94 9.91 -0.06
C MET A 85 -9.40 10.11 -0.46
N GLY A 86 -9.66 10.84 -1.55
CA GLY A 86 -11.01 11.08 -2.06
C GLY A 86 -11.71 9.80 -2.53
N ILE A 87 -11.00 8.95 -3.28
CA ILE A 87 -11.51 7.66 -3.76
C ILE A 87 -11.88 6.75 -2.58
N ILE A 88 -10.98 6.62 -1.61
CA ILE A 88 -11.18 5.78 -0.42
C ILE A 88 -12.40 6.28 0.38
N ALA A 89 -12.51 7.60 0.58
CA ALA A 89 -13.63 8.22 1.29
C ALA A 89 -14.97 7.96 0.60
N CYS A 90 -15.03 8.02 -0.74
CA CYS A 90 -16.24 7.70 -1.50
C CYS A 90 -16.72 6.26 -1.33
N HIS A 91 -15.82 5.34 -1.00
CA HIS A 91 -16.15 3.94 -0.71
C HIS A 91 -16.36 3.66 0.78
N GLU A 92 -16.34 4.69 1.63
CA GLU A 92 -16.51 4.59 3.08
C GLU A 92 -15.57 3.58 3.76
N VAL A 93 -14.39 3.32 3.15
CA VAL A 93 -13.36 2.44 3.72
C VAL A 93 -12.57 3.23 4.76
N PRO A 94 -12.42 2.72 6.00
CA PRO A 94 -11.59 3.37 6.99
C PRO A 94 -10.13 3.47 6.54
N LEU A 95 -9.62 4.70 6.39
CA LEU A 95 -8.24 4.95 6.00
C LEU A 95 -7.33 4.97 7.23
N GLN A 96 -6.35 4.09 7.26
CA GLN A 96 -5.19 4.17 8.15
C GLN A 96 -3.97 4.63 7.35
N THR A 97 -3.10 5.39 7.99
CA THR A 97 -1.85 5.83 7.38
C THR A 97 -0.66 5.45 8.24
N CYS A 98 0.48 5.17 7.61
CA CYS A 98 1.74 4.88 8.28
C CYS A 98 2.89 5.72 7.72
N LEU A 99 3.89 5.96 8.55
CA LEU A 99 5.14 6.57 8.10
C LEU A 99 6.02 5.50 7.43
N PRO A 100 6.87 5.87 6.44
CA PRO A 100 7.79 4.94 5.80
C PRO A 100 8.65 4.14 6.78
N ASN A 101 9.16 4.81 7.82
CA ASN A 101 10.02 4.16 8.82
C ASN A 101 9.28 3.10 9.65
N GLN A 102 7.98 3.18 9.82
CA GLN A 102 7.22 2.20 10.60
C GLN A 102 7.20 0.83 9.90
N TRP A 103 6.74 0.78 8.64
CA TRP A 103 6.67 -0.47 7.92
C TRP A 103 8.04 -0.97 7.45
N ILE A 104 8.97 -0.09 7.05
CA ILE A 104 10.33 -0.47 6.64
C ILE A 104 11.10 -1.10 7.81
N SER A 105 11.01 -0.51 9.01
CA SER A 105 11.67 -1.04 10.20
C SER A 105 11.11 -2.40 10.65
N TYR A 106 9.84 -2.65 10.38
CA TYR A 106 9.22 -3.94 10.68
C TYR A 106 9.92 -5.11 9.98
N TYR A 107 10.44 -4.88 8.77
CA TYR A 107 11.18 -5.89 7.99
C TYR A 107 12.68 -5.93 8.29
N ASN A 108 13.17 -5.16 9.26
CA ASN A 108 14.59 -5.08 9.63
C ASN A 108 15.49 -4.64 8.48
N CYS A 109 15.01 -3.73 7.62
CA CYS A 109 15.82 -3.14 6.57
C CYS A 109 16.94 -2.28 7.19
N ASP A 110 18.17 -2.45 6.72
CA ASP A 110 19.30 -1.66 7.20
C ASP A 110 19.08 -0.18 6.88
N LYS A 111 19.11 0.65 7.93
CA LYS A 111 18.91 2.10 7.81
C LYS A 111 20.06 2.83 7.10
N LYS A 112 21.21 2.16 6.97
CA LYS A 112 22.41 2.72 6.30
C LYS A 112 22.38 2.57 4.78
N LEU A 113 21.44 1.76 4.25
CA LEU A 113 21.34 1.56 2.80
C LEU A 113 20.95 2.86 2.10
N GLU A 114 21.67 3.16 1.03
CA GLU A 114 21.32 4.23 0.11
C GLU A 114 19.96 3.95 -0.56
N TYR A 115 19.32 5.01 -1.08
CA TYR A 115 17.95 4.91 -1.60
C TYR A 115 17.75 3.76 -2.60
N GLN A 116 18.66 3.63 -3.60
CA GLN A 116 18.55 2.59 -4.64
C GLN A 116 18.78 1.18 -4.09
N GLU A 117 19.72 1.03 -3.16
CA GLU A 117 19.99 -0.24 -2.49
C GLU A 117 18.81 -0.67 -1.64
N ARG A 118 18.23 0.26 -0.88
CA ARG A 118 17.03 0.04 -0.07
C ARG A 118 15.86 -0.41 -0.94
N LYS A 119 15.61 0.25 -2.10
CA LYS A 119 14.54 -0.14 -3.03
C LYS A 119 14.73 -1.57 -3.56
N ARG A 120 15.95 -1.96 -3.89
CA ARG A 120 16.27 -3.33 -4.31
C ARG A 120 16.06 -4.32 -3.18
N TRP A 121 16.52 -3.99 -1.98
CA TRP A 121 16.36 -4.83 -0.80
C TRP A 121 14.87 -5.06 -0.49
N LEU A 122 14.05 -4.02 -0.49
CA LEU A 122 12.60 -4.11 -0.25
C LEU A 122 11.92 -4.99 -1.30
N LYS A 123 12.31 -4.87 -2.57
CA LYS A 123 11.81 -5.73 -3.64
C LYS A 123 12.15 -7.21 -3.39
N GLU A 124 13.38 -7.52 -3.05
CA GLU A 124 13.78 -8.91 -2.77
C GLU A 124 13.09 -9.44 -1.51
N LYS A 125 12.89 -8.58 -0.49
CA LYS A 125 12.09 -8.94 0.68
C LYS A 125 10.64 -9.28 0.31
N ALA A 126 9.99 -8.45 -0.49
CA ALA A 126 8.63 -8.72 -0.97
C ALA A 126 8.54 -10.03 -1.75
N LYS A 127 9.50 -10.29 -2.66
CA LYS A 127 9.59 -11.55 -3.40
C LYS A 127 9.81 -12.77 -2.51
N SER A 128 10.58 -12.64 -1.45
CA SER A 128 10.81 -13.75 -0.51
C SER A 128 9.53 -14.13 0.25
N LEU A 129 8.65 -13.16 0.53
CA LEU A 129 7.36 -13.39 1.17
C LEU A 129 6.30 -13.91 0.18
N TYR A 130 6.34 -13.45 -1.07
CA TYR A 130 5.36 -13.75 -2.11
C TYR A 130 6.03 -14.20 -3.41
N PRO A 131 6.67 -15.39 -3.44
CA PRO A 131 7.53 -15.82 -4.56
C PRO A 131 6.76 -16.01 -5.88
N ASN A 132 5.46 -16.26 -5.82
CA ASN A 132 4.61 -16.46 -7.00
C ASN A 132 4.01 -15.16 -7.56
N LEU A 133 4.27 -14.03 -6.89
CA LEU A 133 3.75 -12.73 -7.32
C LEU A 133 4.77 -12.01 -8.21
N ASN A 134 4.31 -11.44 -9.33
CA ASN A 134 5.18 -10.63 -10.18
C ASN A 134 5.43 -9.25 -9.55
N ILE A 135 6.49 -9.13 -8.77
CA ILE A 135 6.83 -7.93 -8.02
C ILE A 135 7.91 -7.12 -8.75
N THR A 136 7.63 -5.86 -8.98
CA THR A 136 8.55 -4.88 -9.57
C THR A 136 9.06 -3.90 -8.49
N LEU A 137 10.03 -3.04 -8.84
CA LEU A 137 10.46 -1.94 -7.96
C LEU A 137 9.30 -0.97 -7.61
N THR A 138 8.36 -0.83 -8.54
CA THR A 138 7.18 0.04 -8.38
C THR A 138 6.14 -0.54 -7.41
N THR A 139 5.97 -1.86 -7.40
CA THR A 139 4.91 -2.51 -6.61
C THR A 139 5.39 -3.08 -5.29
N ALA A 140 6.69 -3.20 -5.08
CA ALA A 140 7.27 -3.84 -3.90
C ALA A 140 6.83 -3.17 -2.59
N ASP A 141 6.83 -1.85 -2.55
CA ASP A 141 6.47 -1.10 -1.35
C ASP A 141 4.99 -1.33 -0.99
N SER A 142 4.08 -1.26 -1.96
CA SER A 142 2.65 -1.54 -1.71
C SER A 142 2.38 -2.98 -1.26
N VAL A 143 3.17 -3.95 -1.74
CA VAL A 143 3.11 -5.35 -1.27
C VAL A 143 3.49 -5.44 0.20
N LEU A 144 4.60 -4.81 0.59
CA LEU A 144 5.07 -4.82 1.97
C LEU A 144 4.15 -4.03 2.91
N ILE A 145 3.55 -2.93 2.44
CA ILE A 145 2.56 -2.16 3.21
C ILE A 145 1.29 -3.00 3.46
N ALA A 146 0.81 -3.75 2.45
CA ALA A 146 -0.34 -4.63 2.62
C ALA A 146 -0.05 -5.79 3.59
N ASP A 147 1.14 -6.40 3.48
CA ASP A 147 1.60 -7.46 4.39
C ASP A 147 1.77 -6.93 5.83
N TYR A 148 2.31 -5.73 5.98
CA TYR A 148 2.43 -5.06 7.28
C TYR A 148 1.06 -4.78 7.91
N ALA A 149 0.10 -4.27 7.13
CA ALA A 149 -1.26 -4.05 7.60
C ALA A 149 -1.92 -5.35 8.10
N MET A 150 -1.74 -6.44 7.36
CA MET A 150 -2.24 -7.76 7.75
C MET A 150 -1.64 -8.24 9.07
N LYS A 151 -0.32 -8.12 9.23
CA LYS A 151 0.39 -8.60 10.42
C LYS A 151 0.11 -7.76 11.66
N GLU A 152 0.00 -6.44 11.52
CA GLU A 152 -0.37 -5.55 12.63
C GLU A 152 -1.82 -5.74 13.06
N HIS A 153 -2.74 -6.02 12.14
CA HIS A 153 -4.12 -6.32 12.48
C HIS A 153 -4.22 -7.59 13.33
N PHE A 154 -3.53 -8.66 12.97
CA PHE A 154 -3.55 -9.89 13.75
C PHE A 154 -2.90 -9.76 15.13
N LYS A 155 -1.89 -8.92 15.31
CA LYS A 155 -1.31 -8.65 16.64
C LYS A 155 -2.27 -7.95 17.60
N ASN A 156 -3.20 -7.16 17.09
CA ASN A 156 -4.16 -6.42 17.90
C ASN A 156 -5.41 -7.24 18.26
N GLU A 157 -5.55 -8.44 17.69
CA GLU A 157 -6.64 -9.38 17.99
C GLU A 157 -6.24 -10.47 19.03
N GLU A 158 -4.96 -10.57 19.38
CA GLU A 158 -4.43 -11.43 20.45
C GLU A 158 -4.43 -10.71 21.80
#